data_5be202423d97b2c177cd28b88cd0b1de
#
_entry.id   5be202423d97b2c177cd28b88cd0b1de
#
_cell.length_a   1.000
_cell.length_b   1.000
_cell.length_c   1.000
_cell.angle_alpha   90.00
_cell.angle_beta   90.00
_cell.angle_gamma   90.00
#
_symmetry.space_group_name_H-M   'P 1'
#
loop_
_entity.id
_entity.type
_entity.pdbx_description
1 polymer ?
#
loop_
_entity_poly.entity_id
_entity_poly.type
_entity_poly.pdbx_seq_one_letter_code
_entity_poly.pdbx_strand_id
1 'polypeptide(L)'
;MKKLAVVLSIILLSGCATIQQSTLYRAWYMPKFDNNEYSQINSIRTVANLGAAKCGTAEVVPVVDSLFYKSVEFKNYSASIPHNEEVIKMSSELAEIVKGLNTRYHEKDPVSPAYCTLKFGTIEKNAVTIQNVIGAKPR
;
A
#
# COMPACT_ATOMS: atom_id res chain seq x y z
N MET A 1 -1.57 54.71 3.52
CA MET A 1 -2.35 53.76 4.33
C MET A 1 -2.97 52.62 3.49
N LYS A 2 -3.59 52.88 2.32
CA LYS A 2 -4.17 51.79 1.47
C LYS A 2 -3.16 50.77 0.94
N LYS A 3 -1.92 51.18 0.63
CA LYS A 3 -0.86 50.28 0.13
C LYS A 3 -0.32 49.32 1.22
N LEU A 4 -0.33 49.72 2.50
CA LEU A 4 0.12 48.90 3.61
C LEU A 4 -0.88 47.76 3.92
N ALA A 5 -2.18 48.02 3.80
CA ALA A 5 -3.22 47.03 4.00
C ALA A 5 -3.20 45.90 2.96
N VAL A 6 -2.88 46.25 1.70
CA VAL A 6 -2.77 45.26 0.61
C VAL A 6 -1.57 44.32 0.80
N VAL A 7 -0.43 44.86 1.26
CA VAL A 7 0.77 44.05 1.53
C VAL A 7 0.51 43.10 2.71
N LEU A 8 -0.18 43.55 3.76
CA LEU A 8 -0.53 42.73 4.91
C LEU A 8 -1.51 41.61 4.54
N SER A 9 -2.46 41.86 3.62
CA SER A 9 -3.40 40.82 3.15
C SER A 9 -2.73 39.73 2.31
N ILE A 10 -1.70 40.06 1.54
CA ILE A 10 -0.94 39.08 0.72
C ILE A 10 -0.11 38.15 1.61
N ILE A 11 0.43 38.68 2.72
CA ILE A 11 1.23 37.85 3.68
C ILE A 11 0.33 36.87 4.42
N LEU A 12 -0.93 37.20 4.68
CA LEU A 12 -1.87 36.28 5.36
C LEU A 12 -2.37 35.15 4.46
N LEU A 13 -2.42 35.33 3.14
CA LEU A 13 -2.86 34.32 2.18
C LEU A 13 -1.77 33.30 1.83
N SER A 14 -0.50 33.65 1.94
CA SER A 14 0.61 32.72 1.69
C SER A 14 0.93 31.79 2.86
N GLY A 15 0.42 32.07 4.06
CA GLY A 15 0.64 31.26 5.25
C GLY A 15 -0.13 29.94 5.30
N CYS A 16 -1.24 29.80 4.59
CA CYS A 16 -2.08 28.60 4.68
C CYS A 16 -1.57 27.41 3.87
N ALA A 17 -0.79 27.63 2.82
CA ALA A 17 -0.28 26.54 1.96
C ALA A 17 0.92 25.78 2.55
N THR A 18 1.66 26.40 3.48
CA THR A 18 2.89 25.82 4.07
C THR A 18 2.65 25.01 5.34
N ILE A 19 1.51 25.18 6.00
CA ILE A 19 1.18 24.46 7.25
C ILE A 19 0.94 22.98 6.99
N GLN A 20 0.43 22.61 5.82
CA GLN A 20 0.10 21.24 5.46
C GLN A 20 1.35 20.34 5.24
N GLN A 21 2.52 20.95 5.02
CA GLN A 21 3.81 20.26 4.92
C GLN A 21 4.70 20.45 6.15
N SER A 22 4.22 21.13 7.19
CA SER A 22 4.99 21.36 8.40
C SER A 22 5.19 20.06 9.19
N THR A 23 6.35 19.94 9.83
CA THR A 23 6.68 18.85 10.75
C THR A 23 5.62 18.66 11.85
N LEU A 24 4.94 19.73 12.25
CA LEU A 24 3.85 19.69 13.24
C LEU A 24 2.59 19.00 12.70
N TYR A 25 2.17 19.28 11.46
CA TYR A 25 1.05 18.58 10.83
C TYR A 25 1.33 17.08 10.73
N ARG A 26 2.52 16.69 10.26
CA ARG A 26 2.93 15.29 10.16
C ARG A 26 2.96 14.60 11.53
N ALA A 27 3.40 15.28 12.58
CA ALA A 27 3.47 14.73 13.93
C ALA A 27 2.09 14.48 14.57
N TRP A 28 1.07 15.29 14.23
CA TRP A 28 -0.25 15.26 14.85
C TRP A 28 -1.32 14.53 14.02
N TYR A 29 -1.21 14.53 12.70
CA TYR A 29 -2.25 14.02 11.79
C TYR A 29 -1.82 12.83 10.93
N MET A 30 -0.52 12.50 10.87
CA MET A 30 -0.09 11.30 10.16
C MET A 30 -0.04 10.10 11.12
N PRO A 31 -0.40 8.89 10.65
CA PRO A 31 -0.24 7.70 11.44
C PRO A 31 1.25 7.49 11.73
N LYS A 32 1.55 7.07 12.96
CA LYS A 32 2.92 6.69 13.32
C LYS A 32 3.34 5.41 12.60
N PHE A 33 4.64 5.23 12.46
CA PHE A 33 5.20 3.98 11.96
C PHE A 33 4.76 2.81 12.85
N ASP A 34 4.21 1.78 12.23
CA ASP A 34 3.77 0.56 12.89
C ASP A 34 4.59 -0.63 12.37
N ASN A 35 5.31 -1.28 13.27
CA ASN A 35 6.16 -2.42 12.95
C ASN A 35 5.37 -3.62 12.42
N ASN A 36 4.14 -3.83 12.91
CA ASN A 36 3.33 -4.95 12.48
C ASN A 36 2.78 -4.72 11.06
N GLU A 37 2.31 -3.51 10.78
CA GLU A 37 1.91 -3.12 9.42
C GLU A 37 3.06 -3.29 8.42
N TYR A 38 4.25 -2.82 8.78
CA TYR A 38 5.45 -2.98 7.96
C TYR A 38 5.85 -4.45 7.76
N SER A 39 5.77 -5.27 8.81
CA SER A 39 6.07 -6.70 8.75
C SER A 39 5.10 -7.46 7.85
N GLN A 40 3.80 -7.14 7.91
CA GLN A 40 2.78 -7.77 7.07
C GLN A 40 3.01 -7.48 5.59
N ILE A 41 3.24 -6.22 5.21
CA ILE A 41 3.51 -5.88 3.80
C ILE A 41 4.83 -6.48 3.31
N ASN A 42 5.86 -6.56 4.15
CA ASN A 42 7.11 -7.25 3.83
C ASN A 42 6.89 -8.75 3.59
N SER A 43 6.02 -9.40 4.38
CA SER A 43 5.64 -10.80 4.18
C SER A 43 4.93 -10.99 2.83
N ILE A 44 4.00 -10.12 2.46
CA ILE A 44 3.32 -10.17 1.15
C ILE A 44 4.34 -10.02 0.01
N ARG A 45 5.24 -9.03 0.10
CA ARG A 45 6.31 -8.83 -0.87
C ARG A 45 7.17 -10.08 -1.04
N THR A 46 7.59 -10.68 0.06
CA THR A 46 8.43 -11.89 0.05
C THR A 46 7.71 -13.06 -0.61
N VAL A 47 6.44 -13.30 -0.24
CA VAL A 47 5.64 -14.38 -0.84
C VAL A 47 5.41 -14.14 -2.33
N ALA A 48 5.18 -12.89 -2.75
CA ALA A 48 5.01 -12.56 -4.17
C ALA A 48 6.31 -12.80 -4.97
N ASN A 49 7.45 -12.36 -4.44
CA ASN A 49 8.75 -12.56 -5.08
C ASN A 49 9.08 -14.05 -5.25
N LEU A 50 8.97 -14.84 -4.18
CA LEU A 50 9.25 -16.29 -4.21
C LEU A 50 8.20 -17.08 -5.01
N GLY A 51 6.94 -16.62 -5.01
CA GLY A 51 5.83 -17.25 -5.71
C GLY A 51 5.97 -17.20 -7.23
N ALA A 52 6.59 -16.16 -7.77
CA ALA A 52 6.83 -16.03 -9.21
C ALA A 52 7.63 -17.21 -9.79
N ALA A 53 8.55 -17.79 -9.01
CA ALA A 53 9.32 -18.95 -9.42
C ALA A 53 8.50 -20.27 -9.46
N LYS A 54 7.28 -20.27 -8.87
CA LYS A 54 6.38 -21.42 -8.87
C LYS A 54 5.39 -21.43 -10.04
N CYS A 55 5.37 -20.36 -10.83
CA CYS A 55 4.47 -20.24 -11.99
C CYS A 55 4.66 -21.39 -12.96
N GLY A 56 3.54 -21.99 -13.37
CA GLY A 56 3.55 -23.18 -14.25
C GLY A 56 3.69 -24.52 -13.52
N THR A 57 3.78 -24.54 -12.20
CA THR A 57 3.80 -25.76 -11.39
C THR A 57 2.56 -25.83 -10.49
N ALA A 58 2.22 -27.05 -10.00
CA ALA A 58 1.12 -27.23 -9.04
C ALA A 58 1.37 -26.55 -7.69
N GLU A 59 2.64 -26.25 -7.36
CA GLU A 59 3.03 -25.61 -6.11
C GLU A 59 2.60 -24.14 -6.02
N VAL A 60 2.18 -23.52 -7.12
CA VAL A 60 1.77 -22.11 -7.14
C VAL A 60 0.43 -21.88 -6.44
N VAL A 61 -0.49 -22.86 -6.49
CA VAL A 61 -1.86 -22.68 -5.94
C VAL A 61 -1.83 -22.39 -4.43
N PRO A 62 -1.16 -23.16 -3.56
CA PRO A 62 -1.08 -22.84 -2.15
C PRO A 62 -0.36 -21.51 -1.87
N VAL A 63 0.56 -21.08 -2.74
CA VAL A 63 1.22 -19.78 -2.61
C VAL A 63 0.23 -18.65 -2.89
N VAL A 64 -0.59 -18.79 -3.93
CA VAL A 64 -1.65 -17.81 -4.28
C VAL A 64 -2.68 -17.72 -3.16
N ASP A 65 -3.10 -18.85 -2.59
CA ASP A 65 -4.03 -18.88 -1.45
C ASP A 65 -3.45 -18.17 -0.22
N SER A 66 -2.20 -18.49 0.12
CA SER A 66 -1.49 -17.81 1.21
C SER A 66 -1.40 -16.31 0.99
N LEU A 67 -1.10 -15.89 -0.23
CA LEU A 67 -1.00 -14.49 -0.60
C LEU A 67 -2.36 -13.78 -0.48
N PHE A 68 -3.44 -14.45 -0.87
CA PHE A 68 -4.80 -13.94 -0.72
C PHE A 68 -5.15 -13.68 0.76
N TYR A 69 -4.96 -14.67 1.64
CA TYR A 69 -5.23 -14.49 3.07
C TYR A 69 -4.39 -13.36 3.69
N LYS A 70 -3.10 -13.31 3.38
CA LYS A 70 -2.20 -12.24 3.86
C LYS A 70 -2.63 -10.85 3.38
N SER A 71 -3.09 -10.72 2.14
CA SER A 71 -3.54 -9.43 1.61
C SER A 71 -4.84 -8.94 2.26
N VAL A 72 -5.75 -9.85 2.58
CA VAL A 72 -6.98 -9.54 3.32
C VAL A 72 -6.67 -9.15 4.76
N GLU A 73 -5.78 -9.89 5.43
CA GLU A 73 -5.32 -9.59 6.79
C GLU A 73 -4.66 -8.21 6.85
N PHE A 74 -3.74 -7.92 5.95
CA PHE A 74 -3.07 -6.63 5.86
C PHE A 74 -4.05 -5.48 5.62
N LYS A 75 -4.99 -5.63 4.68
CA LYS A 75 -6.05 -4.64 4.43
C LYS A 75 -6.85 -4.35 5.70
N ASN A 76 -7.29 -5.39 6.41
CA ASN A 76 -8.08 -5.25 7.63
C ASN A 76 -7.27 -4.61 8.75
N TYR A 77 -6.00 -4.98 8.89
CA TYR A 77 -5.08 -4.39 9.87
C TYR A 77 -4.85 -2.90 9.59
N SER A 78 -4.51 -2.54 8.36
CA SER A 78 -4.30 -1.15 7.96
C SER A 78 -5.55 -0.28 8.19
N ALA A 79 -6.74 -0.85 7.99
CA ALA A 79 -8.01 -0.17 8.26
C ALA A 79 -8.27 0.06 9.76
N SER A 80 -7.61 -0.65 10.66
CA SER A 80 -7.72 -0.46 12.10
C SER A 80 -6.82 0.67 12.64
N ILE A 81 -5.87 1.15 11.83
CA ILE A 81 -4.94 2.22 12.23
C ILE A 81 -5.58 3.58 11.94
N PRO A 82 -5.74 4.46 12.95
CA PRO A 82 -6.28 5.80 12.75
C PRO A 82 -5.45 6.64 11.78
N HIS A 83 -6.12 7.46 10.96
CA HIS A 83 -5.49 8.40 10.00
C HIS A 83 -4.58 7.73 8.96
N ASN A 84 -4.90 6.50 8.58
CA ASN A 84 -4.10 5.66 7.67
C ASN A 84 -4.67 5.60 6.24
N GLU A 85 -5.42 6.61 5.83
CA GLU A 85 -6.24 6.60 4.60
C GLU A 85 -5.46 6.21 3.35
N GLU A 86 -4.22 6.67 3.23
CA GLU A 86 -3.36 6.35 2.08
C GLU A 86 -3.04 4.85 2.02
N VAL A 87 -2.59 4.25 3.12
CA VAL A 87 -2.29 2.82 3.16
C VAL A 87 -3.55 1.98 3.08
N ILE A 88 -4.67 2.42 3.66
CA ILE A 88 -5.99 1.76 3.53
C ILE A 88 -6.39 1.65 2.06
N LYS A 89 -6.27 2.73 1.30
CA LYS A 89 -6.55 2.71 -0.13
C LYS A 89 -5.64 1.73 -0.88
N MET A 90 -4.33 1.86 -0.69
CA MET A 90 -3.34 1.02 -1.36
C MET A 90 -3.47 -0.46 -1.00
N SER A 91 -3.74 -0.78 0.27
CA SER A 91 -3.95 -2.15 0.74
C SER A 91 -5.22 -2.77 0.15
N SER A 92 -6.27 -1.96 -0.05
CA SER A 92 -7.50 -2.39 -0.70
C SER A 92 -7.27 -2.71 -2.18
N GLU A 93 -6.54 -1.87 -2.90
CA GLU A 93 -6.17 -2.11 -4.30
C GLU A 93 -5.29 -3.36 -4.45
N LEU A 94 -4.31 -3.54 -3.56
CA LEU A 94 -3.47 -4.74 -3.52
C LEU A 94 -4.31 -6.01 -3.28
N ALA A 95 -5.24 -5.97 -2.32
CA ALA A 95 -6.10 -7.10 -2.02
C ALA A 95 -7.00 -7.49 -3.23
N GLU A 96 -7.51 -6.51 -3.98
CA GLU A 96 -8.27 -6.79 -5.20
C GLU A 96 -7.41 -7.39 -6.33
N ILE A 97 -6.17 -6.94 -6.49
CA ILE A 97 -5.22 -7.55 -7.46
C ILE A 97 -4.94 -9.02 -7.09
N VAL A 98 -4.68 -9.28 -5.81
CA VAL A 98 -4.42 -10.65 -5.31
C VAL A 98 -5.65 -11.52 -5.41
N LYS A 99 -6.84 -11.00 -5.07
CA LYS A 99 -8.12 -11.69 -5.23
C LYS A 99 -8.36 -12.10 -6.68
N GLY A 100 -8.08 -11.21 -7.64
CA GLY A 100 -8.20 -11.52 -9.06
C GLY A 100 -7.28 -12.67 -9.49
N LEU A 101 -6.05 -12.72 -8.98
CA LEU A 101 -5.14 -13.83 -9.22
C LEU A 101 -5.66 -15.13 -8.58
N ASN A 102 -6.09 -15.06 -7.31
CA ASN A 102 -6.64 -16.22 -6.59
C ASN A 102 -7.88 -16.80 -7.29
N THR A 103 -8.85 -15.95 -7.65
CA THR A 103 -10.05 -16.36 -8.40
C THR A 103 -9.65 -17.07 -9.69
N ARG A 104 -8.69 -16.53 -10.44
CA ARG A 104 -8.26 -17.10 -11.72
C ARG A 104 -7.64 -18.50 -11.57
N TYR A 105 -6.96 -18.78 -10.46
CA TYR A 105 -6.40 -20.10 -10.16
C TYR A 105 -7.45 -21.13 -9.71
N HIS A 106 -8.63 -20.69 -9.29
CA HIS A 106 -9.76 -21.55 -8.90
C HIS A 106 -10.82 -21.69 -10.00
N GLU A 107 -10.63 -21.05 -11.16
CA GLU A 107 -11.43 -21.26 -12.36
C GLU A 107 -11.01 -22.54 -13.12
N LYS A 108 -11.86 -22.97 -14.05
CA LYS A 108 -11.61 -24.20 -14.83
C LYS A 108 -10.50 -24.08 -15.85
N ASP A 109 -10.25 -22.86 -16.36
CA ASP A 109 -9.27 -22.65 -17.41
C ASP A 109 -7.86 -22.55 -16.84
N PRO A 110 -6.87 -23.15 -17.48
CA PRO A 110 -5.48 -23.13 -17.01
C PRO A 110 -4.91 -21.70 -17.04
N VAL A 111 -4.13 -21.39 -16.01
CA VAL A 111 -3.40 -20.10 -15.92
C VAL A 111 -2.06 -20.23 -16.60
N SER A 112 -1.79 -19.37 -17.58
CA SER A 112 -0.48 -19.37 -18.24
C SER A 112 0.65 -18.93 -17.31
N PRO A 113 1.85 -19.53 -17.41
CA PRO A 113 3.01 -19.10 -16.60
C PRO A 113 3.35 -17.61 -16.80
N ALA A 114 3.20 -17.08 -18.01
CA ALA A 114 3.46 -15.67 -18.31
C ALA A 114 2.50 -14.73 -17.55
N TYR A 115 1.19 -15.04 -17.55
CA TYR A 115 0.20 -14.28 -16.77
C TYR A 115 0.50 -14.34 -15.27
N CYS A 116 0.81 -15.52 -14.77
CA CYS A 116 1.19 -15.74 -13.39
C CYS A 116 2.38 -14.86 -12.99
N THR A 117 3.49 -14.94 -13.71
CA THR A 117 4.70 -14.16 -13.45
C THR A 117 4.43 -12.65 -13.49
N LEU A 118 3.64 -12.19 -14.48
CA LEU A 118 3.25 -10.79 -14.58
C LEU A 118 2.46 -10.34 -13.34
N LYS A 119 1.51 -11.15 -12.86
CA LYS A 119 0.68 -10.82 -11.69
C LYS A 119 1.50 -10.81 -10.40
N PHE A 120 2.36 -11.78 -10.18
CA PHE A 120 3.27 -11.77 -9.02
C PHE A 120 4.19 -10.54 -9.03
N GLY A 121 4.76 -10.18 -10.18
CA GLY A 121 5.57 -8.98 -10.32
C GLY A 121 4.79 -7.68 -10.06
N THR A 122 3.51 -7.63 -10.46
CA THR A 122 2.62 -6.51 -10.15
C THR A 122 2.37 -6.41 -8.65
N ILE A 123 2.07 -7.53 -7.97
CA ILE A 123 1.85 -7.59 -6.53
C ILE A 123 3.11 -7.17 -5.77
N GLU A 124 4.28 -7.67 -6.16
CA GLU A 124 5.55 -7.29 -5.55
C GLU A 124 5.81 -5.78 -5.65
N LYS A 125 5.64 -5.18 -6.84
CA LYS A 125 5.82 -3.74 -7.05
C LYS A 125 4.86 -2.91 -6.19
N ASN A 126 3.59 -3.30 -6.10
CA ASN A 126 2.63 -2.63 -5.24
C ASN A 126 3.04 -2.75 -3.76
N ALA A 127 3.47 -3.93 -3.32
CA ALA A 127 3.94 -4.15 -1.96
C ALA A 127 5.16 -3.28 -1.62
N VAL A 128 6.12 -3.12 -2.55
CA VAL A 128 7.27 -2.21 -2.38
C VAL A 128 6.80 -0.76 -2.24
N THR A 129 5.85 -0.33 -3.05
CA THR A 129 5.31 1.04 -2.96
C THR A 129 4.66 1.29 -1.60
N ILE A 130 3.81 0.37 -1.14
CA ILE A 130 3.17 0.45 0.18
C ILE A 130 4.22 0.43 1.31
N GLN A 131 5.22 -0.44 1.20
CA GLN A 131 6.31 -0.53 2.18
C GLN A 131 7.07 0.80 2.31
N ASN A 132 7.30 1.51 1.20
CA ASN A 132 7.94 2.82 1.20
C ASN A 132 7.07 3.88 1.88
N VAL A 133 5.75 3.87 1.64
CA VAL A 133 4.81 4.78 2.30
C VAL A 133 4.79 4.55 3.82
N ILE A 134 4.69 3.29 4.25
CA ILE A 134 4.73 2.96 5.68
C ILE A 134 6.08 3.34 6.29
N GLY A 135 7.19 3.03 5.61
CA GLY A 135 8.54 3.35 6.08
C GLY A 135 8.83 4.84 6.23
N ALA A 136 8.11 5.69 5.49
CA ALA A 136 8.21 7.15 5.57
C ALA A 136 7.40 7.77 6.71
N LYS A 137 6.57 7.00 7.42
CA LYS A 137 5.79 7.49 8.57
C LYS A 137 6.71 7.93 9.71
N PRO A 138 6.31 8.95 10.50
CA PRO A 138 7.07 9.39 11.68
C PRO A 138 7.13 8.28 12.74
N ARG A 139 8.24 8.17 13.42
CA ARG A 139 8.47 7.23 14.54
C ARG A 139 8.14 7.84 15.88
#